data_4b3ff1d85f563b3fc1c81399f4d614e3
#
_entry.id   4b3ff1d85f563b3fc1c81399f4d614e3
#
_cell.length_a   1.000
_cell.length_b   1.000
_cell.length_c   1.000
_cell.angle_alpha   90.00
_cell.angle_beta   90.00
_cell.angle_gamma   90.00
#
_symmetry.space_group_name_H-M   'P 1'
#
loop_
_entity.id
_entity.type
_entity.pdbx_description
1 polymer ?
#
loop_
_entity_poly.entity_id
_entity_poly.type
_entity_poly.pdbx_seq_one_letter_code
_entity_poly.pdbx_strand_id
1 'polypeptide(L)'
;MTKMLFAIHQIRTDLQDSPDEIPELYRMITEDGYDLVSGWKQKRYDPISKTLPTKLFNATARKVSGIKNLHDFNCGLKAYRKEVIKHIEVYGEMHRYIPYLAKNAGFKKIGEKVVHHQARKYGTTKFGLNRFVNGYLDLLSLWFLSKFGIKPMHFFGLLGSLMFLIGMISVIIVGVSKLYAMYNGLPYRLVTDSPYFYLSLTAMIIGTQLFLAGFLGELISRNAPERNNYQIEKKI
;
A
#
# COMPACT_ATOMS: atom_id res chain seq x y z
N MET A 1 -29.70 21.63 2.02
CA MET A 1 -29.90 20.44 1.15
C MET A 1 -28.62 20.20 0.35
N THR A 2 -27.73 19.37 0.85
CA THR A 2 -26.47 19.06 0.18
C THR A 2 -26.79 18.13 -1.01
N LYS A 3 -26.59 18.62 -2.23
CA LYS A 3 -26.75 17.80 -3.43
C LYS A 3 -25.76 16.63 -3.35
N MET A 4 -26.23 15.48 -2.90
CA MET A 4 -25.48 14.22 -2.97
C MET A 4 -25.24 13.89 -4.45
N LEU A 5 -24.04 14.06 -4.92
CA LEU A 5 -23.65 13.56 -6.23
C LEU A 5 -23.11 12.15 -6.02
N PHE A 6 -23.77 11.22 -6.64
CA PHE A 6 -23.45 9.82 -6.67
C PHE A 6 -22.45 9.58 -7.82
N ALA A 7 -21.36 8.91 -7.56
CA ALA A 7 -20.47 8.47 -8.61
C ALA A 7 -20.36 6.95 -8.58
N ILE A 8 -20.74 6.34 -9.70
CA ILE A 8 -20.53 4.91 -9.94
C ILE A 8 -19.25 4.79 -10.74
N HIS A 9 -18.26 4.16 -10.15
CA HIS A 9 -17.00 3.94 -10.84
C HIS A 9 -17.08 2.63 -11.62
N GLN A 10 -16.95 2.74 -12.95
CA GLN A 10 -16.78 1.65 -13.90
C GLN A 10 -17.90 0.59 -13.95
N ILE A 11 -19.01 0.94 -14.57
CA ILE A 11 -19.74 -0.08 -15.32
C ILE A 11 -18.87 -0.42 -16.53
N ARG A 12 -18.21 -1.57 -16.49
CA ARG A 12 -17.42 -2.03 -17.63
C ARG A 12 -18.34 -2.34 -18.79
N THR A 13 -17.95 -1.93 -19.99
CA THR A 13 -18.63 -2.24 -21.27
C THR A 13 -18.72 -3.73 -21.58
N ASP A 14 -18.13 -4.60 -20.75
CA ASP A 14 -18.18 -6.07 -20.89
C ASP A 14 -19.42 -6.72 -20.25
N LEU A 15 -20.35 -5.92 -19.73
CA LEU A 15 -21.64 -6.34 -19.15
C LEU A 15 -21.51 -7.42 -18.06
N GLN A 16 -20.39 -7.47 -17.35
CA GLN A 16 -20.17 -8.43 -16.26
C GLN A 16 -20.85 -8.05 -14.95
N ASP A 17 -21.06 -6.76 -14.72
CA ASP A 17 -21.71 -6.23 -13.53
C ASP A 17 -23.12 -5.75 -13.91
N SER A 18 -24.16 -6.22 -13.18
CA SER A 18 -25.56 -5.87 -13.50
C SER A 18 -25.86 -4.43 -13.07
N PRO A 19 -26.47 -3.61 -13.95
CA PRO A 19 -26.98 -2.29 -13.59
C PRO A 19 -28.07 -2.33 -12.50
N ASP A 20 -28.78 -3.45 -12.36
CA ASP A 20 -29.86 -3.63 -11.38
C ASP A 20 -29.39 -3.53 -9.93
N GLU A 21 -28.08 -3.63 -9.69
CA GLU A 21 -27.47 -3.46 -8.36
C GLU A 21 -27.34 -2.00 -7.93
N ILE A 22 -27.45 -1.06 -8.88
CA ILE A 22 -27.24 0.37 -8.65
C ILE A 22 -28.25 0.97 -7.66
N PRO A 23 -29.59 0.72 -7.76
CA PRO A 23 -30.54 1.32 -6.84
C PRO A 23 -30.29 0.95 -5.38
N GLU A 24 -29.88 -0.27 -5.11
CA GLU A 24 -29.58 -0.70 -3.75
C GLU A 24 -28.29 -0.08 -3.20
N LEU A 25 -27.22 0.00 -4.03
CA LEU A 25 -26.00 0.70 -3.63
C LEU A 25 -26.28 2.17 -3.34
N TYR A 26 -27.17 2.79 -4.11
CA TYR A 26 -27.63 4.17 -3.88
C TYR A 26 -28.35 4.29 -2.54
N ARG A 27 -29.28 3.39 -2.26
CA ARG A 27 -30.02 3.35 -0.98
C ARG A 27 -29.07 3.26 0.21
N MET A 28 -28.07 2.37 0.15
CA MET A 28 -27.07 2.21 1.22
C MET A 28 -26.29 3.50 1.50
N ILE A 29 -25.99 4.29 0.46
CA ILE A 29 -25.31 5.58 0.66
C ILE A 29 -26.27 6.63 1.23
N THR A 30 -27.53 6.70 0.73
CA THR A 30 -28.45 7.79 1.05
C THR A 30 -29.23 7.54 2.35
N GLU A 31 -29.69 6.32 2.59
CA GLU A 31 -30.53 5.98 3.73
C GLU A 31 -29.72 5.37 4.87
N ASP A 32 -28.84 4.40 4.59
CA ASP A 32 -28.04 3.74 5.63
C ASP A 32 -26.79 4.56 6.04
N GLY A 33 -26.49 5.64 5.29
CA GLY A 33 -25.45 6.61 5.63
C GLY A 33 -24.02 6.09 5.47
N TYR A 34 -23.79 5.15 4.55
CA TYR A 34 -22.43 4.73 4.20
C TYR A 34 -21.68 5.82 3.45
N ASP A 35 -20.39 5.94 3.69
CA ASP A 35 -19.51 6.82 2.94
C ASP A 35 -19.12 6.21 1.60
N LEU A 36 -18.89 4.88 1.60
CA LEU A 36 -18.53 4.08 0.45
C LEU A 36 -19.12 2.68 0.58
N VAL A 37 -19.65 2.14 -0.51
CA VAL A 37 -20.10 0.75 -0.62
C VAL A 37 -19.44 0.12 -1.84
N SER A 38 -18.77 -1.01 -1.66
CA SER A 38 -18.15 -1.81 -2.72
C SER A 38 -18.97 -3.05 -3.02
N GLY A 39 -19.07 -3.42 -4.28
CA GLY A 39 -19.64 -4.71 -4.64
C GLY A 39 -18.69 -5.86 -4.24
N TRP A 40 -19.28 -7.01 -3.91
CA TRP A 40 -18.58 -8.25 -3.66
C TRP A 40 -19.05 -9.34 -4.60
N LYS A 41 -18.15 -9.79 -5.49
CA LYS A 41 -18.38 -10.89 -6.41
C LYS A 41 -18.15 -12.22 -5.69
N GLN A 42 -19.15 -12.67 -4.91
CA GLN A 42 -19.05 -13.88 -4.11
C GLN A 42 -18.86 -15.12 -4.98
N LYS A 43 -19.66 -15.24 -6.04
CA LYS A 43 -19.50 -16.29 -7.06
C LYS A 43 -18.79 -15.71 -8.28
N ARG A 44 -17.58 -16.20 -8.58
CA ARG A 44 -16.80 -15.78 -9.73
C ARG A 44 -16.76 -16.90 -10.76
N TYR A 45 -17.05 -16.55 -12.01
CA TYR A 45 -16.96 -17.46 -13.16
C TYR A 45 -15.60 -17.36 -13.87
N ASP A 46 -14.61 -16.76 -13.22
CA ASP A 46 -13.25 -16.63 -13.74
C ASP A 46 -12.43 -17.91 -13.57
N PRO A 47 -11.45 -18.20 -14.45
CA PRO A 47 -10.52 -19.33 -14.33
C PRO A 47 -9.74 -19.32 -13.01
N ILE A 48 -9.37 -20.50 -12.52
CA ILE A 48 -8.62 -20.69 -11.27
C ILE A 48 -7.31 -19.89 -11.26
N SER A 49 -6.63 -19.79 -12.41
CA SER A 49 -5.41 -19.01 -12.60
C SER A 49 -5.54 -17.52 -12.25
N LYS A 50 -6.77 -16.97 -12.29
CA LYS A 50 -7.08 -15.59 -11.90
C LYS A 50 -7.63 -15.49 -10.48
N THR A 51 -8.36 -16.50 -10.06
CA THR A 51 -9.06 -16.49 -8.77
C THR A 51 -8.06 -16.58 -7.61
N LEU A 52 -7.04 -17.42 -7.72
CA LEU A 52 -6.03 -17.60 -6.68
C LEU A 52 -5.19 -16.33 -6.42
N PRO A 53 -4.59 -15.68 -7.45
CA PRO A 53 -3.89 -14.41 -7.24
C PRO A 53 -4.79 -13.30 -6.67
N THR A 54 -6.07 -13.25 -7.11
CA THR A 54 -7.02 -12.27 -6.59
C THR A 54 -7.36 -12.49 -5.11
N LYS A 55 -7.51 -13.75 -4.68
CA LYS A 55 -7.74 -14.08 -3.26
C LYS A 55 -6.55 -13.65 -2.39
N LEU A 56 -5.33 -13.95 -2.83
CA LEU A 56 -4.11 -13.54 -2.13
C LEU A 56 -4.01 -12.02 -2.05
N PHE A 57 -4.25 -11.33 -3.16
CA PHE A 57 -4.27 -9.87 -3.21
C PHE A 57 -5.30 -9.29 -2.24
N ASN A 58 -6.53 -9.76 -2.26
CA ASN A 58 -7.59 -9.27 -1.38
C ASN A 58 -7.28 -9.55 0.11
N ALA A 59 -6.66 -10.69 0.43
CA ALA A 59 -6.23 -11.01 1.80
C ALA A 59 -5.14 -10.04 2.28
N THR A 60 -4.15 -9.77 1.43
CA THR A 60 -3.07 -8.79 1.72
C THR A 60 -3.64 -7.38 1.83
N ALA A 61 -4.50 -6.96 0.89
CA ALA A 61 -5.14 -5.65 0.90
C ALA A 61 -5.99 -5.43 2.16
N ARG A 62 -6.73 -6.44 2.64
CA ARG A 62 -7.45 -6.39 3.92
C ARG A 62 -6.52 -6.17 5.11
N LYS A 63 -5.44 -6.94 5.18
CA LYS A 63 -4.46 -6.85 6.27
C LYS A 63 -3.79 -5.47 6.30
N VAL A 64 -3.40 -4.97 5.14
CA VAL A 64 -2.73 -3.68 4.97
C VAL A 64 -3.67 -2.51 5.24
N SER A 65 -4.88 -2.53 4.67
CA SER A 65 -5.87 -1.47 4.83
C SER A 65 -6.54 -1.47 6.20
N GLY A 66 -6.53 -2.61 6.89
CA GLY A 66 -7.29 -2.80 8.14
C GLY A 66 -8.81 -2.68 7.96
N ILE A 67 -9.34 -2.83 6.74
CA ILE A 67 -10.77 -2.84 6.44
C ILE A 67 -11.24 -4.29 6.49
N LYS A 68 -11.75 -4.72 7.64
CA LYS A 68 -12.12 -6.13 7.87
C LYS A 68 -13.34 -6.58 7.07
N ASN A 69 -14.26 -5.67 6.80
CA ASN A 69 -15.57 -5.94 6.20
C ASN A 69 -15.56 -5.94 4.67
N LEU A 70 -14.39 -5.82 4.03
CA LEU A 70 -14.28 -5.77 2.58
C LEU A 70 -13.58 -7.02 2.06
N HIS A 71 -14.31 -7.83 1.27
CA HIS A 71 -13.80 -9.09 0.71
C HIS A 71 -13.24 -8.92 -0.71
N ASP A 72 -13.74 -7.93 -1.47
CA ASP A 72 -13.35 -7.71 -2.86
C ASP A 72 -12.95 -6.26 -3.15
N PHE A 73 -11.65 -5.97 -3.08
CA PHE A 73 -11.09 -4.68 -3.46
C PHE A 73 -11.12 -4.44 -4.98
N ASN A 74 -11.13 -5.52 -5.78
CA ASN A 74 -11.06 -5.47 -7.24
C ASN A 74 -12.43 -5.29 -7.91
N CYS A 75 -13.54 -5.27 -7.16
CA CYS A 75 -14.85 -5.05 -7.75
C CYS A 75 -14.90 -3.65 -8.37
N GLY A 76 -15.31 -3.57 -9.65
CA GLY A 76 -15.45 -2.30 -10.36
C GLY A 76 -16.68 -1.52 -9.91
N LEU A 77 -17.72 -2.21 -9.44
CA LEU A 77 -18.95 -1.59 -8.99
C LEU A 77 -18.80 -1.07 -7.58
N LYS A 78 -18.69 0.26 -7.46
CA LYS A 78 -18.56 0.98 -6.19
C LYS A 78 -19.44 2.22 -6.21
N ALA A 79 -20.05 2.49 -5.07
CA ALA A 79 -20.81 3.71 -4.84
C ALA A 79 -20.19 4.48 -3.70
N TYR A 80 -20.12 5.80 -3.79
CA TYR A 80 -19.56 6.64 -2.74
C TYR A 80 -20.16 8.05 -2.75
N ARG A 81 -20.10 8.69 -1.60
CA ARG A 81 -20.54 10.08 -1.44
C ARG A 81 -19.64 11.03 -2.22
N LYS A 82 -20.19 12.16 -2.66
CA LYS A 82 -19.44 13.20 -3.37
C LYS A 82 -18.21 13.69 -2.59
N GLU A 83 -18.34 13.77 -1.29
CA GLU A 83 -17.28 14.19 -0.38
C GLU A 83 -16.06 13.26 -0.47
N VAL A 84 -16.27 11.96 -0.59
CA VAL A 84 -15.18 11.00 -0.75
C VAL A 84 -14.34 11.30 -1.98
N ILE A 85 -15.00 11.53 -3.14
CA ILE A 85 -14.30 11.82 -4.41
C ILE A 85 -13.48 13.11 -4.33
N LYS A 86 -14.01 14.11 -3.65
CA LYS A 86 -13.32 15.40 -3.52
C LYS A 86 -12.08 15.36 -2.63
N HIS A 87 -11.99 14.36 -1.77
CA HIS A 87 -10.92 14.26 -0.77
C HIS A 87 -9.93 13.14 -1.05
N ILE A 88 -10.13 12.34 -2.08
CA ILE A 88 -9.18 11.31 -2.50
C ILE A 88 -8.66 11.63 -3.89
N GLU A 89 -7.37 11.48 -4.06
CA GLU A 89 -6.71 11.55 -5.36
C GLU A 89 -6.51 10.12 -5.89
N VAL A 90 -7.04 9.87 -7.09
CA VAL A 90 -6.96 8.54 -7.72
C VAL A 90 -6.22 8.67 -9.05
N TYR A 91 -5.04 8.08 -9.14
CA TYR A 91 -4.24 8.05 -10.36
C TYR A 91 -3.81 6.61 -10.70
N GLY A 92 -3.55 6.37 -11.98
CA GLY A 92 -3.12 5.06 -12.47
C GLY A 92 -4.07 3.90 -12.11
N GLU A 93 -3.53 2.81 -11.62
CA GLU A 93 -4.28 1.60 -11.21
C GLU A 93 -4.89 1.71 -9.79
N MET A 94 -4.85 2.89 -9.16
CA MET A 94 -5.32 3.11 -7.78
C MET A 94 -6.84 2.98 -7.59
N HIS A 95 -7.61 2.83 -8.66
CA HIS A 95 -9.05 2.60 -8.57
C HIS A 95 -9.44 1.39 -7.68
N ARG A 96 -8.53 0.42 -7.51
CA ARG A 96 -8.73 -0.74 -6.62
C ARG A 96 -8.63 -0.37 -5.15
N TYR A 97 -7.92 0.71 -4.85
CA TYR A 97 -7.59 1.13 -3.49
C TYR A 97 -8.46 2.29 -3.01
N ILE A 98 -9.48 2.69 -3.78
CA ILE A 98 -10.44 3.72 -3.38
C ILE A 98 -10.97 3.51 -1.95
N PRO A 99 -11.35 2.28 -1.50
CA PRO A 99 -11.76 2.07 -0.12
C PRO A 99 -10.65 2.38 0.90
N TYR A 100 -9.40 2.07 0.57
CA TYR A 100 -8.25 2.34 1.43
C TYR A 100 -7.95 3.85 1.49
N LEU A 101 -7.96 4.54 0.35
CA LEU A 101 -7.79 5.98 0.26
C LEU A 101 -8.90 6.73 1.02
N ALA A 102 -10.16 6.30 0.86
CA ALA A 102 -11.30 6.85 1.60
C ALA A 102 -11.12 6.69 3.11
N LYS A 103 -10.70 5.51 3.58
CA LYS A 103 -10.43 5.28 5.00
C LYS A 103 -9.32 6.20 5.52
N ASN A 104 -8.24 6.38 4.78
CA ASN A 104 -7.13 7.26 5.16
C ASN A 104 -7.54 8.74 5.16
N ALA A 105 -8.49 9.13 4.29
CA ALA A 105 -9.09 10.44 4.27
C ALA A 105 -10.15 10.66 5.38
N GLY A 106 -10.34 9.68 6.29
CA GLY A 106 -11.23 9.80 7.45
C GLY A 106 -12.63 9.23 7.27
N PHE A 107 -13.00 8.73 6.08
CA PHE A 107 -14.30 8.10 5.83
C PHE A 107 -14.31 6.67 6.37
N LYS A 108 -15.04 6.44 7.47
CA LYS A 108 -14.99 5.20 8.25
C LYS A 108 -16.11 4.23 7.92
N LYS A 109 -17.25 4.73 7.42
CA LYS A 109 -18.43 3.89 7.12
C LYS A 109 -18.30 3.27 5.73
N ILE A 110 -17.48 2.23 5.63
CA ILE A 110 -17.26 1.46 4.39
C ILE A 110 -18.05 0.17 4.48
N GLY A 111 -18.97 -0.02 3.53
CA GLY A 111 -19.83 -1.20 3.40
C GLY A 111 -19.48 -2.06 2.20
N GLU A 112 -20.03 -3.26 2.19
CA GLU A 112 -19.91 -4.20 1.08
C GLU A 112 -21.29 -4.81 0.78
N LYS A 113 -21.60 -4.98 -0.50
CA LYS A 113 -22.83 -5.65 -0.97
C LYS A 113 -22.47 -6.78 -1.91
N VAL A 114 -23.08 -7.96 -1.71
CA VAL A 114 -22.98 -9.05 -2.68
C VAL A 114 -23.68 -8.64 -3.97
N VAL A 115 -22.94 -8.70 -5.08
CA VAL A 115 -23.43 -8.33 -6.41
C VAL A 115 -23.36 -9.53 -7.36
N HIS A 116 -24.34 -9.59 -8.26
CA HIS A 116 -24.39 -10.64 -9.28
C HIS A 116 -23.33 -10.39 -10.35
N HIS A 117 -22.45 -11.38 -10.53
CA HIS A 117 -21.42 -11.36 -11.55
C HIS A 117 -21.78 -12.33 -12.68
N GLN A 118 -21.81 -11.85 -13.91
CA GLN A 118 -22.09 -12.66 -15.09
C GLN A 118 -20.80 -13.05 -15.81
N ALA A 119 -20.81 -14.21 -16.47
CA ALA A 119 -19.72 -14.59 -17.34
C ALA A 119 -19.58 -13.56 -18.48
N ARG A 120 -18.36 -13.27 -18.88
CA ARG A 120 -18.08 -12.32 -19.95
C ARG A 120 -18.71 -12.80 -21.26
N LYS A 121 -19.54 -11.95 -21.87
CA LYS A 121 -20.16 -12.23 -23.16
C LYS A 121 -19.30 -11.77 -24.35
N TYR A 122 -18.50 -10.70 -24.19
CA TYR A 122 -17.72 -10.08 -25.26
C TYR A 122 -16.29 -9.79 -24.82
N GLY A 123 -15.35 -9.86 -25.78
CA GLY A 123 -13.96 -9.47 -25.61
C GLY A 123 -13.07 -10.53 -24.96
N THR A 124 -11.75 -10.40 -25.20
CA THR A 124 -10.72 -11.27 -24.63
C THR A 124 -10.08 -10.62 -23.40
N THR A 125 -9.64 -11.45 -22.46
CA THR A 125 -8.96 -10.99 -21.26
C THR A 125 -7.51 -10.61 -21.58
N LYS A 126 -7.15 -9.35 -21.38
CA LYS A 126 -5.75 -8.87 -21.39
C LYS A 126 -5.14 -8.92 -19.97
N PHE A 127 -5.39 -9.98 -19.22
CA PHE A 127 -4.91 -10.08 -17.85
C PHE A 127 -3.50 -10.70 -17.86
N GLY A 128 -2.47 -9.88 -17.82
CA GLY A 128 -1.06 -10.31 -17.72
C GLY A 128 -0.53 -10.31 -16.29
N LEU A 129 0.54 -11.06 -16.03
CA LEU A 129 1.28 -11.07 -14.75
C LEU A 129 1.75 -9.67 -14.34
N ASN A 130 2.12 -8.83 -15.31
CA ASN A 130 2.56 -7.44 -15.06
C ASN A 130 1.50 -6.63 -14.30
N ARG A 131 0.22 -6.81 -14.59
CA ARG A 131 -0.86 -6.11 -13.88
C ARG A 131 -1.00 -6.55 -12.43
N PHE A 132 -0.69 -7.81 -12.14
CA PHE A 132 -0.68 -8.32 -10.78
C PHE A 132 0.50 -7.75 -9.99
N VAL A 133 1.69 -7.76 -10.58
CA VAL A 133 2.91 -7.19 -9.97
C VAL A 133 2.74 -5.70 -9.70
N ASN A 134 2.26 -4.93 -10.70
CA ASN A 134 2.00 -3.51 -10.53
C ASN A 134 0.98 -3.25 -9.41
N GLY A 135 -0.13 -4.01 -9.38
CA GLY A 135 -1.11 -3.88 -8.31
C GLY A 135 -0.53 -4.18 -6.92
N TYR A 136 0.39 -5.12 -6.81
CA TYR A 136 1.05 -5.43 -5.53
C TYR A 136 2.03 -4.33 -5.12
N LEU A 137 2.79 -3.79 -6.07
CA LEU A 137 3.70 -2.65 -5.83
C LEU A 137 2.93 -1.40 -5.43
N ASP A 138 1.79 -1.11 -6.07
CA ASP A 138 0.92 0.01 -5.70
C ASP A 138 0.39 -0.16 -4.26
N LEU A 139 -0.02 -1.38 -3.88
CA LEU A 139 -0.46 -1.66 -2.52
C LEU A 139 0.66 -1.43 -1.49
N LEU A 140 1.87 -1.88 -1.80
CA LEU A 140 3.04 -1.68 -0.94
C LEU A 140 3.36 -0.19 -0.80
N SER A 141 3.32 0.55 -1.90
CA SER A 141 3.56 2.00 -1.93
C SER A 141 2.52 2.75 -1.10
N LEU A 142 1.24 2.43 -1.27
CA LEU A 142 0.17 3.03 -0.49
C LEU A 142 0.29 2.73 1.01
N TRP A 143 0.61 1.49 1.37
CA TRP A 143 0.85 1.11 2.76
C TRP A 143 2.01 1.89 3.36
N PHE A 144 3.11 1.98 2.61
CA PHE A 144 4.29 2.71 3.04
C PHE A 144 3.98 4.20 3.23
N LEU A 145 3.38 4.85 2.22
CA LEU A 145 3.03 6.26 2.27
C LEU A 145 2.04 6.58 3.40
N SER A 146 1.03 5.73 3.62
CA SER A 146 0.06 5.97 4.69
C SER A 146 0.66 5.83 6.09
N LYS A 147 1.66 4.96 6.26
CA LYS A 147 2.28 4.71 7.56
C LYS A 147 3.48 5.62 7.83
N PHE A 148 4.29 5.88 6.82
CA PHE A 148 5.57 6.57 6.94
C PHE A 148 5.66 7.85 6.10
N GLY A 149 4.67 8.16 5.26
CA GLY A 149 4.71 9.33 4.37
C GLY A 149 4.87 10.66 5.10
N ILE A 150 4.34 10.76 6.33
CA ILE A 150 4.49 11.97 7.16
C ILE A 150 5.84 11.99 7.89
N LYS A 151 6.40 10.83 8.23
CA LYS A 151 7.65 10.68 9.01
C LYS A 151 8.55 9.58 8.43
N PRO A 152 9.07 9.74 7.22
CA PRO A 152 9.91 8.71 6.59
C PRO A 152 11.22 8.46 7.33
N MET A 153 11.72 9.47 8.06
CA MET A 153 12.93 9.35 8.89
C MET A 153 12.79 8.27 9.97
N HIS A 154 11.58 8.03 10.50
CA HIS A 154 11.38 6.99 11.52
C HIS A 154 11.63 5.58 10.99
N PHE A 155 11.36 5.32 9.71
CA PHE A 155 11.62 4.02 9.10
C PHE A 155 13.05 3.91 8.56
N PHE A 156 13.41 4.79 7.65
CA PHE A 156 14.71 4.72 6.99
C PHE A 156 15.86 5.11 7.91
N GLY A 157 15.67 6.10 8.78
CA GLY A 157 16.67 6.52 9.72
C GLY A 157 16.98 5.47 10.78
N LEU A 158 15.94 4.82 11.34
CA LEU A 158 16.13 3.73 12.29
C LEU A 158 16.83 2.53 11.64
N LEU A 159 16.35 2.09 10.47
CA LEU A 159 16.95 0.97 9.75
C LEU A 159 18.40 1.26 9.33
N GLY A 160 18.63 2.47 8.81
CA GLY A 160 19.95 2.93 8.40
C GLY A 160 20.95 3.00 9.56
N SER A 161 20.54 3.59 10.69
CA SER A 161 21.38 3.66 11.90
C SER A 161 21.70 2.28 12.45
N LEU A 162 20.73 1.37 12.45
CA LEU A 162 20.92 -0.01 12.93
C LEU A 162 21.90 -0.77 12.04
N MET A 163 21.75 -0.69 10.72
CA MET A 163 22.67 -1.32 9.77
C MET A 163 24.08 -0.75 9.89
N PHE A 164 24.20 0.58 10.04
CA PHE A 164 25.49 1.24 10.23
C PHE A 164 26.18 0.75 11.51
N LEU A 165 25.46 0.71 12.62
CA LEU A 165 26.01 0.24 13.92
C LEU A 165 26.43 -1.23 13.86
N ILE A 166 25.64 -2.10 13.26
CA ILE A 166 25.99 -3.52 13.08
C ILE A 166 27.27 -3.64 12.24
N GLY A 167 27.38 -2.92 11.13
CA GLY A 167 28.57 -2.89 10.29
C GLY A 167 29.78 -2.38 11.04
N MET A 168 29.66 -1.29 11.78
CA MET A 168 30.74 -0.70 12.59
C MET A 168 31.23 -1.67 13.67
N ILE A 169 30.32 -2.30 14.43
CA ILE A 169 30.69 -3.28 15.45
C ILE A 169 31.41 -4.47 14.82
N SER A 170 30.91 -4.95 13.67
CA SER A 170 31.54 -6.07 12.96
C SER A 170 32.95 -5.75 12.47
N VAL A 171 33.20 -4.54 11.94
CA VAL A 171 34.54 -4.07 11.54
C VAL A 171 35.47 -4.02 12.77
N ILE A 172 34.98 -3.49 13.89
CA ILE A 172 35.78 -3.41 15.14
C ILE A 172 36.16 -4.83 15.62
N ILE A 173 35.21 -5.79 15.61
CA ILE A 173 35.49 -7.16 16.02
C ILE A 173 36.56 -7.79 15.12
N VAL A 174 36.46 -7.63 13.80
CA VAL A 174 37.47 -8.15 12.85
C VAL A 174 38.84 -7.50 13.09
N GLY A 175 38.88 -6.18 13.32
CA GLY A 175 40.11 -5.44 13.62
C GLY A 175 40.76 -5.87 14.93
N VAL A 176 39.99 -5.92 16.00
CA VAL A 176 40.46 -6.35 17.34
C VAL A 176 40.96 -7.81 17.31
N SER A 177 40.23 -8.72 16.65
CA SER A 177 40.64 -10.13 16.50
C SER A 177 41.98 -10.24 15.79
N LYS A 178 42.25 -9.45 14.77
CA LYS A 178 43.52 -9.39 14.07
C LYS A 178 44.64 -8.87 15.00
N LEU A 179 44.42 -7.76 15.69
CA LEU A 179 45.41 -7.20 16.61
C LEU A 179 45.75 -8.16 17.72
N TYR A 180 44.77 -8.85 18.28
CA TYR A 180 44.96 -9.90 19.28
C TYR A 180 45.83 -11.05 18.77
N ALA A 181 45.55 -11.53 17.54
CA ALA A 181 46.34 -12.61 16.93
C ALA A 181 47.80 -12.16 16.67
N MET A 182 48.02 -10.94 16.21
CA MET A 182 49.35 -10.35 16.00
C MET A 182 50.14 -10.27 17.33
N TYR A 183 49.50 -9.81 18.41
CA TYR A 183 50.13 -9.64 19.70
C TYR A 183 50.56 -10.99 20.32
N ASN A 184 49.77 -12.05 20.10
CA ASN A 184 50.03 -13.38 20.64
C ASN A 184 50.85 -14.27 19.70
N GLY A 185 51.37 -13.75 18.58
CA GLY A 185 52.14 -14.55 17.61
C GLY A 185 51.37 -15.66 16.91
N LEU A 186 50.01 -15.57 16.90
CA LEU A 186 49.14 -16.53 16.22
C LEU A 186 49.08 -16.25 14.70
N PRO A 187 48.85 -17.30 13.88
CA PRO A 187 48.65 -17.08 12.45
C PRO A 187 47.42 -16.22 12.22
N TYR A 188 47.57 -15.13 11.49
CA TYR A 188 46.49 -14.18 11.15
C TYR A 188 46.37 -14.00 9.66
N ARG A 189 45.13 -13.73 9.20
CA ARG A 189 44.82 -13.35 7.83
C ARG A 189 44.78 -11.84 7.72
N LEU A 190 44.96 -11.28 6.54
CA LEU A 190 44.73 -9.87 6.29
C LEU A 190 43.24 -9.56 6.54
N VAL A 191 42.95 -8.35 7.01
CA VAL A 191 41.56 -7.91 7.21
C VAL A 191 40.79 -7.94 5.90
N THR A 192 41.49 -7.62 4.80
CA THR A 192 40.97 -7.65 3.44
C THR A 192 40.68 -9.04 2.90
N ASP A 193 41.25 -10.08 3.49
CA ASP A 193 40.96 -11.47 3.09
C ASP A 193 39.72 -12.03 3.78
N SER A 194 39.15 -11.26 4.70
CA SER A 194 37.96 -11.63 5.45
C SER A 194 36.67 -11.22 4.70
N PRO A 195 35.80 -12.14 4.31
CA PRO A 195 34.49 -11.79 3.74
C PRO A 195 33.65 -10.90 4.65
N TYR A 196 33.80 -11.07 5.96
CA TYR A 196 33.06 -10.29 6.97
C TYR A 196 33.43 -8.79 6.94
N PHE A 197 34.67 -8.44 6.58
CA PHE A 197 35.06 -7.05 6.41
C PHE A 197 34.27 -6.37 5.29
N TYR A 198 34.15 -7.00 4.14
CA TYR A 198 33.39 -6.44 3.01
C TYR A 198 31.89 -6.37 3.28
N LEU A 199 31.33 -7.39 3.94
CA LEU A 199 29.93 -7.37 4.35
C LEU A 199 29.66 -6.22 5.34
N SER A 200 30.56 -6.01 6.28
CA SER A 200 30.47 -4.92 7.25
C SER A 200 30.55 -3.55 6.59
N LEU A 201 31.49 -3.36 5.66
CA LEU A 201 31.64 -2.14 4.91
C LEU A 201 30.40 -1.85 4.07
N THR A 202 29.88 -2.86 3.38
CA THR A 202 28.64 -2.76 2.61
C THR A 202 27.47 -2.37 3.50
N ALA A 203 27.33 -3.00 4.67
CA ALA A 203 26.28 -2.64 5.64
C ALA A 203 26.38 -1.19 6.11
N MET A 204 27.58 -0.67 6.36
CA MET A 204 27.79 0.73 6.72
C MET A 204 27.41 1.67 5.60
N ILE A 205 27.80 1.37 4.35
CA ILE A 205 27.47 2.20 3.17
C ILE A 205 25.94 2.22 2.96
N ILE A 206 25.29 1.06 2.95
CA ILE A 206 23.83 0.97 2.80
C ILE A 206 23.13 1.67 3.97
N GLY A 207 23.63 1.49 5.19
CA GLY A 207 23.09 2.15 6.37
C GLY A 207 23.11 3.68 6.26
N THR A 208 24.23 4.24 5.80
CA THR A 208 24.37 5.67 5.55
C THR A 208 23.42 6.14 4.45
N GLN A 209 23.30 5.39 3.35
CA GLN A 209 22.38 5.73 2.25
C GLN A 209 20.92 5.74 2.70
N LEU A 210 20.50 4.73 3.48
CA LEU A 210 19.15 4.67 4.03
C LEU A 210 18.87 5.84 4.98
N PHE A 211 19.83 6.19 5.83
CA PHE A 211 19.70 7.33 6.72
C PHE A 211 19.52 8.64 5.94
N LEU A 212 20.35 8.88 4.92
CA LEU A 212 20.24 10.05 4.04
C LEU A 212 18.91 10.08 3.28
N ALA A 213 18.46 8.92 2.77
CA ALA A 213 17.16 8.81 2.10
C ALA A 213 16.01 9.16 3.06
N GLY A 214 16.07 8.72 4.30
CA GLY A 214 15.11 9.08 5.35
C GLY A 214 15.09 10.57 5.64
N PHE A 215 16.27 11.17 5.76
CA PHE A 215 16.41 12.61 5.98
C PHE A 215 15.87 13.44 4.82
N LEU A 216 16.20 13.08 3.58
CA LEU A 216 15.67 13.74 2.39
C LEU A 216 14.14 13.59 2.30
N GLY A 217 13.63 12.39 2.56
CA GLY A 217 12.18 12.15 2.60
C GLY A 217 11.47 13.02 3.65
N GLU A 218 12.07 13.19 4.83
CA GLU A 218 11.54 14.07 5.87
C GLU A 218 11.54 15.54 5.44
N LEU A 219 12.61 16.02 4.79
CA LEU A 219 12.68 17.38 4.26
C LEU A 219 11.61 17.63 3.20
N ILE A 220 11.43 16.70 2.27
CA ILE A 220 10.39 16.78 1.23
C ILE A 220 9.00 16.82 1.88
N SER A 221 8.74 15.91 2.83
CA SER A 221 7.47 15.86 3.54
C SER A 221 7.19 17.14 4.35
N ARG A 222 8.21 17.74 4.93
CA ARG A 222 8.08 19.02 5.68
C ARG A 222 7.76 20.20 4.78
N ASN A 223 8.29 20.22 3.57
CA ASN A 223 8.10 21.30 2.59
C ASN A 223 6.87 21.08 1.69
N ALA A 224 6.14 19.97 1.83
CA ALA A 224 4.96 19.70 1.06
C ALA A 224 3.85 20.73 1.38
N PRO A 225 3.30 21.44 0.37
CA PRO A 225 2.31 22.51 0.59
C PRO A 225 1.01 21.98 1.20
N GLU A 226 0.71 20.69 0.99
CA GLU A 226 -0.51 20.04 1.48
C GLU A 226 -0.44 19.57 2.95
N ARG A 227 0.71 19.69 3.59
CA ARG A 227 0.91 19.20 4.97
C ARG A 227 -0.08 19.81 5.98
N ASN A 228 -0.48 21.06 5.77
CA ASN A 228 -1.38 21.79 6.66
C ASN A 228 -2.84 21.75 6.21
N ASN A 229 -3.16 21.03 5.13
CA ASN A 229 -4.53 20.82 4.68
C ASN A 229 -5.19 19.77 5.58
N TYR A 230 -5.93 20.22 6.57
CA TYR A 230 -6.78 19.39 7.42
C TYR A 230 -8.25 19.60 7.08
N GLN A 231 -9.00 18.52 7.18
CA GLN A 231 -10.44 18.56 6.93
C GLN A 231 -11.17 18.90 8.22
N ILE A 232 -12.06 19.88 8.15
CA ILE A 232 -12.89 20.29 9.28
C ILE A 232 -14.20 19.49 9.17
N GLU A 233 -14.41 18.55 10.10
CA GLU A 233 -15.64 17.73 10.17
C GLU A 233 -16.85 18.60 10.59
N LYS A 234 -16.65 19.57 11.47
CA LYS A 234 -17.71 20.46 11.95
C LYS A 234 -17.10 21.79 12.40
N LYS A 235 -17.65 22.90 11.89
CA LYS A 235 -17.42 24.22 12.51
C LYS A 235 -18.39 24.36 13.68
N ILE A 236 -17.86 24.60 14.86
CA ILE A 236 -18.63 24.90 16.08
C ILE A 236 -19.08 26.36 16.00
#